data_d36251866b6d5ce8a28e7ba9c3783341
#
_entry.id   d36251866b6d5ce8a28e7ba9c3783341
#
_cell.length_a   1.000
_cell.length_b   1.000
_cell.length_c   1.000
_cell.angle_alpha   90.00
_cell.angle_beta   90.00
_cell.angle_gamma   90.00
#
_symmetry.space_group_name_H-M   'P 1'
#
loop_
_entity.id
_entity.type
_entity.pdbx_description
1 polymer ?
#
loop_
_entity_poly.entity_id
_entity_poly.type
_entity_poly.pdbx_seq_one_letter_code
_entity_poly.pdbx_strand_id
1 'polypeptide(L)'
;MTNPTTSVADLVILGATVVTDTASFGAGVAIKDGQILAIGEKRAMPTARETFDATGLHLLPGAIDVHVHFREPGYTHKEDWQTGTAAAAMGGVTTVFEMPNVDPPTGTPEALALKQEAAKKRTSITVCMACSRRTTSISWRP
;
A
#
# COMPACT_ATOMS: atom_id res chain seq x y z
N MET A 1 38.97 -2.00 -4.50
CA MET A 1 37.97 -1.92 -3.41
C MET A 1 37.04 -0.77 -3.77
N THR A 2 35.91 -1.08 -4.37
CA THR A 2 34.89 -0.08 -4.71
C THR A 2 34.21 0.33 -3.42
N ASN A 3 34.32 1.61 -3.07
CA ASN A 3 33.60 2.22 -1.96
C ASN A 3 32.10 1.91 -2.15
N PRO A 4 31.38 1.37 -1.15
CA PRO A 4 29.94 1.24 -1.30
C PRO A 4 29.39 2.66 -1.44
N THR A 5 28.83 2.96 -2.58
CA THR A 5 28.11 4.20 -2.83
C THR A 5 27.01 4.26 -1.76
N THR A 6 27.17 5.16 -0.80
CA THR A 6 26.18 5.39 0.25
C THR A 6 24.93 5.93 -0.44
N SER A 7 24.03 5.04 -0.82
CA SER A 7 22.80 5.44 -1.48
C SER A 7 21.98 6.25 -0.50
N VAL A 8 21.74 7.51 -0.81
CA VAL A 8 20.86 8.38 -0.04
C VAL A 8 19.46 7.77 -0.06
N ALA A 9 18.87 7.51 1.10
CA ALA A 9 17.49 7.04 1.22
C ALA A 9 16.52 8.19 0.85
N ASP A 10 15.32 7.85 0.45
CA ASP A 10 14.27 8.88 0.24
C ASP A 10 13.70 9.32 1.58
N LEU A 11 13.45 8.37 2.48
CA LEU A 11 12.91 8.60 3.81
C LEU A 11 13.62 7.71 4.83
N VAL A 12 13.93 8.28 6.00
CA VAL A 12 14.32 7.50 7.20
C VAL A 12 13.34 7.80 8.32
N ILE A 13 12.73 6.78 8.88
CA ILE A 13 11.87 6.86 10.07
C ILE A 13 12.73 6.49 11.27
N LEU A 14 12.75 7.33 12.29
CA LEU A 14 13.56 7.15 13.49
C LEU A 14 12.72 7.11 14.76
N GLY A 15 13.20 6.38 15.78
CA GLY A 15 12.62 6.40 17.11
C GLY A 15 11.35 5.57 17.31
N ALA A 16 10.88 4.89 16.26
CA ALA A 16 9.71 4.02 16.34
C ALA A 16 9.96 2.73 17.11
N THR A 17 8.91 2.17 17.70
CA THR A 17 8.82 0.75 17.99
C THR A 17 8.32 0.03 16.74
N VAL A 18 9.24 -0.67 16.07
CA VAL A 18 8.89 -1.49 14.88
C VAL A 18 8.22 -2.78 15.36
N VAL A 19 7.05 -3.07 14.79
CA VAL A 19 6.27 -4.26 15.12
C VAL A 19 6.24 -5.18 13.92
N THR A 20 6.62 -6.44 14.14
CA THR A 20 6.55 -7.53 13.16
C THR A 20 5.63 -8.64 13.68
N ASP A 21 5.45 -9.68 12.91
CA ASP A 21 4.68 -10.88 13.30
C ASP A 21 5.31 -11.65 14.47
N THR A 22 6.60 -11.44 14.73
CA THR A 22 7.37 -12.22 15.74
C THR A 22 7.92 -11.37 16.87
N ALA A 23 8.06 -10.05 16.69
CA ALA A 23 8.74 -9.20 17.67
C ALA A 23 8.29 -7.73 17.59
N SER A 24 8.54 -7.00 18.69
CA SER A 24 8.48 -5.54 18.74
C SER A 24 9.81 -5.02 19.31
N PHE A 25 10.45 -4.07 18.61
CA PHE A 25 11.76 -3.55 19.00
C PHE A 25 11.97 -2.11 18.50
N GLY A 26 12.79 -1.35 19.23
CA GLY A 26 13.16 0.01 18.81
C GLY A 26 14.12 -0.04 17.63
N ALA A 27 13.76 0.61 16.53
CA ALA A 27 14.62 0.69 15.34
C ALA A 27 14.33 1.92 14.49
N GLY A 28 15.27 2.24 13.58
CA GLY A 28 15.03 3.08 12.42
C GLY A 28 14.70 2.23 11.19
N VAL A 29 13.97 2.81 10.26
CA VAL A 29 13.63 2.20 8.95
C VAL A 29 14.02 3.15 7.85
N ALA A 30 14.87 2.71 6.92
CA ALA A 30 15.25 3.47 5.74
C ALA A 30 14.49 2.96 4.52
N ILE A 31 13.98 3.88 3.71
CA ILE A 31 13.16 3.61 2.53
C ILE A 31 13.80 4.28 1.33
N LYS A 32 13.88 3.55 0.22
CA LYS A 32 14.36 4.03 -1.08
C LYS A 32 13.54 3.43 -2.20
N ASP A 33 13.14 4.26 -3.16
CA ASP A 33 12.38 3.84 -4.35
C ASP A 33 11.15 2.98 -3.98
N GLY A 34 10.44 3.36 -2.89
CA GLY A 34 9.26 2.66 -2.39
C GLY A 34 9.55 1.30 -1.71
N GLN A 35 10.80 0.97 -1.45
CA GLN A 35 11.20 -0.28 -0.80
C GLN A 35 11.93 -0.04 0.52
N ILE A 36 11.78 -0.96 1.47
CA ILE A 36 12.56 -0.94 2.70
C ILE A 36 14.01 -1.30 2.36
N LEU A 37 14.90 -0.33 2.54
CA LEU A 37 16.34 -0.48 2.32
C LEU A 37 17.05 -1.10 3.52
N ALA A 38 16.67 -0.70 4.72
CA ALA A 38 17.29 -1.18 5.97
C ALA A 38 16.33 -1.00 7.17
N ILE A 39 16.45 -1.90 8.12
CA ILE A 39 15.87 -1.78 9.47
C ILE A 39 16.99 -2.00 10.48
N GLY A 40 17.15 -1.12 11.46
CA GLY A 40 18.24 -1.26 12.44
C GLY A 40 18.39 -0.07 13.37
N GLU A 41 19.49 -0.01 14.09
CA GLU A 41 19.78 1.10 15.00
C GLU A 41 19.93 2.42 14.25
N LYS A 42 19.56 3.54 14.91
CA LYS A 42 19.67 4.91 14.36
C LYS A 42 21.04 5.20 13.73
N ARG A 43 22.13 4.76 14.41
CA ARG A 43 23.50 4.98 13.93
C ARG A 43 23.87 4.25 12.63
N ALA A 44 23.11 3.22 12.29
CA ALA A 44 23.33 2.41 11.09
C ALA A 44 22.47 2.88 9.90
N MET A 45 21.59 3.87 10.10
CA MET A 45 20.76 4.40 9.03
C MET A 45 21.56 5.25 8.05
N PRO A 46 21.29 5.15 6.74
CA PRO A 46 21.92 6.00 5.75
C PRO A 46 21.43 7.45 5.90
N THR A 47 22.12 8.38 5.25
CA THR A 47 21.56 9.71 5.02
C THR A 47 20.29 9.63 4.17
N ALA A 48 19.35 10.52 4.40
CA ALA A 48 18.06 10.54 3.69
C ALA A 48 17.70 11.95 3.22
N ARG A 49 16.82 12.03 2.22
CA ARG A 49 16.21 13.29 1.78
C ARG A 49 15.26 13.84 2.82
N GLU A 50 14.50 12.93 3.45
CA GLU A 50 13.56 13.24 4.52
C GLU A 50 13.81 12.34 5.72
N THR A 51 13.56 12.88 6.91
CA THR A 51 13.60 12.13 8.16
C THR A 51 12.32 12.40 8.94
N PHE A 52 11.67 11.31 9.37
CA PHE A 52 10.48 11.36 10.21
C PHE A 52 10.83 10.89 11.62
N ASP A 53 10.56 11.72 12.62
CA ASP A 53 10.67 11.34 14.03
C ASP A 53 9.38 10.64 14.47
N ALA A 54 9.49 9.35 14.73
CA ALA A 54 8.40 8.49 15.20
C ALA A 54 8.58 8.10 16.67
N THR A 55 9.27 8.92 17.45
CA THR A 55 9.47 8.66 18.88
C THR A 55 8.12 8.52 19.60
N GLY A 56 7.95 7.42 20.32
CA GLY A 56 6.70 7.08 21.02
C GLY A 56 5.62 6.45 20.13
N LEU A 57 5.86 6.31 18.83
CA LEU A 57 4.93 5.67 17.91
C LEU A 57 5.31 4.21 17.62
N HIS A 58 4.32 3.44 17.17
CA HIS A 58 4.51 2.09 16.66
C HIS A 58 4.49 2.12 15.13
N LEU A 59 5.48 1.50 14.51
CA LEU A 59 5.57 1.32 13.06
C LEU A 59 5.21 -0.11 12.72
N LEU A 60 4.09 -0.27 12.02
CA LEU A 60 3.55 -1.56 11.60
C LEU A 60 3.61 -1.68 10.07
N PRO A 61 3.65 -2.90 9.51
CA PRO A 61 3.30 -3.12 8.10
C PRO A 61 1.91 -2.56 7.81
N GLY A 62 1.72 -2.01 6.61
CA GLY A 62 0.41 -1.57 6.19
C GLY A 62 -0.60 -2.73 6.17
N ALA A 63 -1.80 -2.50 6.65
CA ALA A 63 -2.85 -3.51 6.69
C ALA A 63 -3.29 -3.91 5.27
N ILE A 64 -3.67 -5.18 5.11
CA ILE A 64 -4.23 -5.73 3.87
C ILE A 64 -5.68 -6.08 4.14
N ASP A 65 -6.61 -5.42 3.45
CA ASP A 65 -8.04 -5.74 3.50
C ASP A 65 -8.41 -6.63 2.31
N VAL A 66 -8.75 -7.86 2.58
CA VAL A 66 -8.99 -8.88 1.54
C VAL A 66 -10.42 -8.89 1.00
N HIS A 67 -11.29 -7.97 1.43
CA HIS A 67 -12.69 -7.97 1.01
C HIS A 67 -13.34 -6.59 1.12
N VAL A 68 -13.14 -5.75 0.10
CA VAL A 68 -13.72 -4.40 0.06
C VAL A 68 -14.71 -4.22 -1.10
N HIS A 69 -15.55 -3.18 -1.01
CA HIS A 69 -16.53 -2.82 -2.01
C HIS A 69 -16.50 -1.31 -2.26
N PHE A 70 -15.71 -0.85 -3.21
CA PHE A 70 -15.66 0.58 -3.59
C PHE A 70 -16.78 1.01 -4.53
N ARG A 71 -17.67 0.09 -4.93
CA ARG A 71 -18.92 0.38 -5.60
C ARG A 71 -18.82 1.00 -6.99
N GLU A 72 -17.66 1.26 -7.50
CA GLU A 72 -17.42 1.81 -8.83
C GLU A 72 -16.76 0.74 -9.73
N PRO A 73 -17.28 0.57 -10.97
CA PRO A 73 -18.36 1.34 -11.63
C PRO A 73 -19.77 0.97 -11.13
N GLY A 74 -20.74 1.85 -11.45
CA GLY A 74 -22.17 1.63 -11.37
C GLY A 74 -22.87 2.09 -10.08
N TYR A 75 -22.20 2.12 -8.94
CA TYR A 75 -22.81 2.46 -7.65
C TYR A 75 -22.10 3.61 -6.92
N THR A 76 -21.58 4.59 -7.67
CA THR A 76 -20.79 5.71 -7.14
C THR A 76 -21.55 6.62 -6.16
N HIS A 77 -22.89 6.52 -6.12
CA HIS A 77 -23.71 7.18 -5.11
C HIS A 77 -23.52 6.58 -3.69
N LYS A 78 -22.87 5.42 -3.58
CA LYS A 78 -22.58 4.78 -2.29
C LYS A 78 -21.11 4.96 -1.89
N GLU A 79 -20.19 4.78 -2.83
CA GLU A 79 -18.76 4.91 -2.67
C GLU A 79 -18.07 4.94 -4.04
N ASP A 80 -16.90 5.54 -4.13
CA ASP A 80 -16.05 5.54 -5.32
C ASP A 80 -14.58 5.18 -4.98
N TRP A 81 -13.75 5.04 -6.01
CA TRP A 81 -12.35 4.69 -5.82
C TRP A 81 -11.56 5.76 -5.08
N GLN A 82 -11.84 7.03 -5.31
CA GLN A 82 -11.08 8.12 -4.70
C GLN A 82 -11.33 8.19 -3.19
N THR A 83 -12.60 8.23 -2.79
CA THR A 83 -12.99 8.39 -1.39
C THR A 83 -12.75 7.11 -0.60
N GLY A 84 -13.09 5.95 -1.15
CA GLY A 84 -12.90 4.66 -0.49
C GLY A 84 -11.42 4.33 -0.28
N THR A 85 -10.55 4.58 -1.27
CA THR A 85 -9.11 4.35 -1.10
C THR A 85 -8.45 5.38 -0.20
N ALA A 86 -8.94 6.63 -0.18
CA ALA A 86 -8.48 7.63 0.78
C ALA A 86 -8.82 7.23 2.23
N ALA A 87 -10.04 6.73 2.47
CA ALA A 87 -10.45 6.21 3.77
C ALA A 87 -9.59 5.02 4.19
N ALA A 88 -9.32 4.08 3.28
CA ALA A 88 -8.44 2.94 3.51
C ALA A 88 -7.03 3.40 3.92
N ALA A 89 -6.43 4.33 3.16
CA ALA A 89 -5.11 4.88 3.46
C ALA A 89 -5.05 5.57 4.83
N MET A 90 -6.08 6.36 5.17
CA MET A 90 -6.19 7.02 6.48
C MET A 90 -6.33 6.02 7.63
N GLY A 91 -6.88 4.83 7.37
CA GLY A 91 -6.96 3.71 8.32
C GLY A 91 -5.69 2.85 8.37
N GLY A 92 -4.63 3.19 7.60
CA GLY A 92 -3.40 2.39 7.54
C GLY A 92 -3.50 1.15 6.65
N VAL A 93 -4.57 1.02 5.86
CA VAL A 93 -4.70 -0.04 4.85
C VAL A 93 -3.93 0.36 3.60
N THR A 94 -2.96 -0.45 3.20
CA THR A 94 -2.10 -0.18 2.04
C THR A 94 -2.37 -1.09 0.86
N THR A 95 -3.14 -2.16 1.06
CA THR A 95 -3.51 -3.12 0.02
C THR A 95 -4.96 -3.56 0.22
N VAL A 96 -5.73 -3.58 -0.86
CA VAL A 96 -7.12 -4.03 -0.83
C VAL A 96 -7.41 -5.07 -1.91
N PHE A 97 -8.34 -5.98 -1.63
CA PHE A 97 -8.92 -6.90 -2.61
C PHE A 97 -10.37 -6.50 -2.85
N GLU A 98 -10.61 -5.86 -3.99
CA GLU A 98 -11.91 -5.31 -4.34
C GLU A 98 -12.78 -6.36 -5.04
N MET A 99 -14.02 -6.50 -4.55
CA MET A 99 -14.95 -7.56 -4.94
C MET A 99 -15.62 -7.27 -6.31
N PRO A 100 -16.10 -8.31 -7.02
CA PRO A 100 -16.58 -8.19 -8.40
C PRO A 100 -18.02 -7.69 -8.55
N ASN A 101 -18.74 -7.43 -7.45
CA ASN A 101 -20.16 -7.09 -7.44
C ASN A 101 -20.42 -5.60 -7.66
N VAL A 102 -20.02 -5.11 -8.79
CA VAL A 102 -20.23 -3.76 -9.34
C VAL A 102 -21.14 -3.83 -10.57
N ASP A 103 -21.41 -2.72 -11.23
CA ASP A 103 -22.24 -2.69 -12.44
C ASP A 103 -21.46 -2.05 -13.62
N PRO A 104 -21.12 -2.80 -14.67
CA PRO A 104 -21.36 -4.24 -14.85
C PRO A 104 -20.51 -5.11 -13.90
N PRO A 105 -21.01 -6.31 -13.50
CA PRO A 105 -20.24 -7.23 -12.68
C PRO A 105 -18.92 -7.61 -13.33
N THR A 106 -17.84 -7.68 -12.55
CA THR A 106 -16.49 -8.00 -13.06
C THR A 106 -16.37 -9.49 -13.42
N GLY A 107 -17.02 -9.89 -14.51
CA GLY A 107 -17.10 -11.27 -14.98
C GLY A 107 -16.54 -11.47 -16.38
N THR A 108 -16.19 -10.39 -17.09
CA THR A 108 -15.62 -10.42 -18.46
C THR A 108 -14.38 -9.52 -18.53
N PRO A 109 -13.50 -9.73 -19.53
CA PRO A 109 -12.35 -8.85 -19.75
C PRO A 109 -12.74 -7.37 -19.92
N GLU A 110 -13.85 -7.09 -20.61
CA GLU A 110 -14.34 -5.74 -20.85
C GLU A 110 -14.80 -5.07 -19.55
N ALA A 111 -15.56 -5.78 -18.72
CA ALA A 111 -15.98 -5.27 -17.41
C ALA A 111 -14.78 -5.05 -16.48
N LEU A 112 -13.76 -5.92 -16.54
CA LEU A 112 -12.52 -5.72 -15.79
C LEU A 112 -11.79 -4.47 -16.28
N ALA A 113 -11.70 -4.24 -17.60
CA ALA A 113 -11.04 -3.06 -18.16
C ALA A 113 -11.73 -1.75 -17.71
N LEU A 114 -13.07 -1.72 -17.71
CA LEU A 114 -13.85 -0.58 -17.18
C LEU A 114 -13.52 -0.32 -15.70
N LYS A 115 -13.47 -1.37 -14.89
CA LYS A 115 -13.14 -1.26 -13.48
C LYS A 115 -11.70 -0.78 -13.25
N GLN A 116 -10.74 -1.26 -14.05
CA GLN A 116 -9.35 -0.81 -13.99
C GLN A 116 -9.22 0.66 -14.37
N GLU A 117 -9.98 1.12 -15.37
CA GLU A 117 -10.00 2.55 -15.75
C GLU A 117 -10.54 3.41 -14.61
N ALA A 118 -11.67 3.02 -14.01
CA ALA A 118 -12.24 3.70 -12.85
C ALA A 118 -11.25 3.76 -11.67
N ALA A 119 -10.51 2.68 -11.43
CA ALA A 119 -9.54 2.58 -10.35
C ALA A 119 -8.31 3.49 -10.51
N LYS A 120 -8.11 4.15 -11.65
CA LYS A 120 -7.04 5.16 -11.81
C LYS A 120 -7.22 6.38 -10.89
N LYS A 121 -8.43 6.63 -10.40
CA LYS A 121 -8.73 7.70 -9.44
C LYS A 121 -8.24 7.39 -8.01
N ARG A 122 -7.82 6.17 -7.74
CA ARG A 122 -7.44 5.73 -6.40
C ARG A 122 -6.30 6.56 -5.80
N THR A 123 -6.30 6.68 -4.48
CA THR A 123 -5.15 7.12 -3.69
C THR A 123 -4.04 6.04 -3.76
N SER A 124 -2.82 6.37 -3.36
CA SER A 124 -1.62 5.53 -3.42
C SER A 124 -1.71 4.27 -2.53
N ILE A 125 -2.63 3.37 -2.84
CA ILE A 125 -2.71 2.03 -2.25
C ILE A 125 -2.69 0.97 -3.37
N THR A 126 -2.23 -0.22 -3.03
CA THR A 126 -2.27 -1.36 -3.96
C THR A 126 -3.68 -1.93 -4.04
N VAL A 127 -4.16 -2.16 -5.25
CA VAL A 127 -5.49 -2.74 -5.48
C VAL A 127 -5.37 -4.04 -6.23
N CYS A 128 -5.92 -5.12 -5.65
CA CYS A 128 -6.17 -6.38 -6.32
C CYS A 128 -7.65 -6.48 -6.66
N MET A 129 -7.98 -6.90 -7.88
CA MET A 129 -9.38 -7.01 -8.32
C MET A 129 -9.79 -8.48 -8.41
N ALA A 130 -10.88 -8.82 -7.72
CA ALA A 130 -11.49 -10.13 -7.83
C ALA A 130 -12.40 -10.20 -9.08
N CYS A 131 -12.41 -11.36 -9.75
CA CYS A 131 -13.32 -11.66 -10.86
C CYS A 131 -14.39 -12.67 -10.42
N SER A 132 -15.61 -12.55 -10.97
CA SER A 132 -16.72 -13.40 -10.61
C SER A 132 -16.70 -14.80 -11.23
N ARG A 133 -15.76 -15.08 -12.16
CA ARG A 133 -15.56 -16.41 -12.74
C ARG A 133 -14.29 -17.05 -12.18
N ARG A 134 -14.36 -18.38 -11.93
CA ARG A 134 -13.21 -19.21 -11.56
C ARG A 134 -12.11 -19.01 -12.58
N THR A 135 -11.12 -18.21 -12.29
CA THR A 135 -9.74 -18.19 -12.76
C THR A 135 -9.16 -16.79 -12.83
N THR A 136 -7.94 -16.68 -12.35
CA THR A 136 -7.00 -15.56 -12.41
C THR A 136 -7.27 -14.35 -11.50
N SER A 137 -6.56 -14.34 -10.37
CA SER A 137 -6.20 -13.10 -9.69
C SER A 137 -5.25 -12.32 -10.61
N ILE A 138 -5.67 -11.17 -11.10
CA ILE A 138 -4.79 -10.25 -11.82
C ILE A 138 -4.31 -9.21 -10.83
N SER A 139 -3.05 -9.28 -10.42
CA SER A 139 -2.39 -8.21 -9.68
C SER A 139 -2.02 -7.10 -10.66
N TRP A 140 -2.49 -5.90 -10.41
CA TRP A 140 -2.07 -4.72 -11.15
C TRP A 140 -0.99 -4.01 -10.33
N ARG A 141 0.20 -3.87 -10.90
CA ARG A 141 1.27 -3.00 -10.39
C ARG A 141 1.20 -1.65 -11.12
N PRO A 142 1.52 -0.55 -10.45
CA PRO A 142 1.58 0.77 -11.07
C PRO A 142 2.63 0.84 -12.16
#